data_ff4b9e5bf894666b0a1f5af5b1f918f9
#
_entry.id   ff4b9e5bf894666b0a1f5af5b1f918f9
#
_cell.length_a   1.000
_cell.length_b   1.000
_cell.length_c   1.000
_cell.angle_alpha   90.00
_cell.angle_beta   90.00
_cell.angle_gamma   90.00
#
_symmetry.space_group_name_H-M   'P 1'
#
loop_
_entity.id
_entity.type
_entity.pdbx_description
1 polymer ?
#
loop_
_entity_poly.entity_id
_entity_poly.type
_entity_poly.pdbx_seq_one_letter_code
_entity_poly.pdbx_strand_id
1 'polypeptide(L)'
;MITIISGTNRSNSNSLKVAKLCNEILEEKGIASQVYSLDSLSNDFLFSEMYQDHSENFKNTITKYIHLADKIIFVVPEYHGSYSGALKVFLDAISSDDIMDKKTMLVGVASGHAGGIRPLGHLTDVLHHLRAEVFSRKPKLSYIDKLIDSKGVFDQKTVKNLSGNIELFSNY
;
A
#
# COMPACT_ATOMS: atom_id res chain seq x y z
N MET A 1 15.08 -1.29 4.06
CA MET A 1 13.80 -1.47 4.76
C MET A 1 12.64 -1.32 3.79
N ILE A 2 11.55 -2.10 3.95
CA ILE A 2 10.35 -2.02 3.09
C ILE A 2 9.19 -1.43 3.89
N THR A 3 8.55 -0.36 3.38
CA THR A 3 7.30 0.13 3.97
C THR A 3 6.10 -0.45 3.23
N ILE A 4 5.11 -0.94 3.98
CA ILE A 4 3.84 -1.42 3.44
C ILE A 4 2.76 -0.38 3.79
N ILE A 5 2.11 0.19 2.77
CA ILE A 5 1.05 1.20 2.96
C ILE A 5 -0.31 0.56 2.72
N SER A 6 -1.14 0.53 3.77
CA SER A 6 -2.56 0.19 3.64
C SER A 6 -3.32 1.38 3.06
N GLY A 7 -3.70 1.28 1.79
CA GLY A 7 -4.19 2.38 0.96
C GLY A 7 -5.64 2.80 1.20
N THR A 8 -6.13 2.80 2.44
CA THR A 8 -7.46 3.29 2.81
C THR A 8 -7.52 3.75 4.27
N ASN A 9 -8.33 4.77 4.52
CA ASN A 9 -8.63 5.27 5.87
C ASN A 9 -9.76 4.51 6.56
N ARG A 10 -10.28 3.43 5.97
CA ARG A 10 -11.31 2.60 6.58
C ARG A 10 -10.71 1.74 7.69
N SER A 11 -11.17 1.91 8.92
CA SER A 11 -10.75 1.10 10.07
C SER A 11 -11.04 -0.39 9.85
N ASN A 12 -10.15 -1.25 10.35
CA ASN A 12 -10.27 -2.72 10.22
C ASN A 12 -10.44 -3.23 8.79
N SER A 13 -9.92 -2.51 7.80
CA SER A 13 -10.06 -2.84 6.39
C SER A 13 -9.37 -4.16 6.03
N ASN A 14 -9.87 -4.84 4.99
CA ASN A 14 -9.18 -5.99 4.41
C ASN A 14 -7.80 -5.60 3.86
N SER A 15 -7.63 -4.36 3.39
CA SER A 15 -6.31 -3.84 2.97
C SER A 15 -5.31 -3.80 4.12
N LEU A 16 -5.72 -3.42 5.33
CA LEU A 16 -4.84 -3.45 6.51
C LEU A 16 -4.48 -4.89 6.90
N LYS A 17 -5.42 -5.85 6.81
CA LYS A 17 -5.13 -7.26 7.06
C LYS A 17 -4.10 -7.80 6.06
N VAL A 18 -4.25 -7.46 4.77
CA VAL A 18 -3.28 -7.84 3.73
C VAL A 18 -1.93 -7.15 3.95
N ALA A 19 -1.90 -5.89 4.37
CA ALA A 19 -0.65 -5.20 4.69
C ALA A 19 0.10 -5.86 5.86
N LYS A 20 -0.61 -6.30 6.89
CA LYS A 20 -0.04 -7.06 8.01
C LYS A 20 0.51 -8.41 7.54
N LEU A 21 -0.24 -9.15 6.71
CA LEU A 21 0.24 -10.39 6.11
C LEU A 21 1.54 -10.17 5.29
N CYS A 22 1.61 -9.09 4.49
CA CYS A 22 2.84 -8.77 3.76
C CYS A 22 4.02 -8.51 4.71
N ASN A 23 3.77 -7.85 5.84
CA ASN A 23 4.78 -7.60 6.87
C ASN A 23 5.26 -8.90 7.51
N GLU A 24 4.35 -9.77 7.93
CA GLU A 24 4.65 -11.10 8.48
C GLU A 24 5.52 -11.92 7.50
N ILE A 25 5.17 -11.95 6.21
CA ILE A 25 5.95 -12.64 5.18
C ILE A 25 7.38 -12.06 5.06
N LEU A 26 7.54 -10.74 5.15
CA LEU A 26 8.85 -10.09 5.10
C LEU A 26 9.67 -10.40 6.35
N GLU A 27 9.07 -10.36 7.53
CA GLU A 27 9.70 -10.71 8.81
C GLU A 27 10.17 -12.17 8.82
N GLU A 28 9.35 -13.12 8.35
CA GLU A 28 9.72 -14.53 8.20
C GLU A 28 10.93 -14.74 7.27
N LYS A 29 11.11 -13.84 6.30
CA LYS A 29 12.28 -13.84 5.39
C LYS A 29 13.48 -13.04 5.93
N GLY A 30 13.41 -12.51 7.15
CA GLY A 30 14.46 -11.69 7.76
C GLY A 30 14.62 -10.31 7.13
N ILE A 31 13.60 -9.81 6.42
CA ILE A 31 13.63 -8.51 5.74
C ILE A 31 12.97 -7.47 6.63
N ALA A 32 13.72 -6.42 7.01
CA ALA A 32 13.19 -5.32 7.81
C ALA A 32 12.04 -4.61 7.09
N SER A 33 10.89 -4.54 7.76
CA SER A 33 9.69 -3.93 7.21
C SER A 33 8.85 -3.22 8.27
N GLN A 34 7.93 -2.36 7.83
CA GLN A 34 7.00 -1.64 8.67
C GLN A 34 5.68 -1.40 7.92
N VAL A 35 4.58 -1.31 8.67
CA VAL A 35 3.25 -1.00 8.12
C VAL A 35 2.86 0.42 8.47
N TYR A 36 2.38 1.16 7.45
CA TYR A 36 1.67 2.42 7.63
C TYR A 36 0.24 2.28 7.11
N SER A 37 -0.73 2.64 7.93
CA SER A 37 -2.14 2.60 7.55
C SER A 37 -2.71 4.00 7.44
N LEU A 38 -3.39 4.29 6.34
CA LEU A 38 -4.02 5.60 6.11
C LEU A 38 -5.23 5.86 7.02
N ASP A 39 -5.66 4.90 7.84
CA ASP A 39 -6.64 5.15 8.90
C ASP A 39 -6.07 5.97 10.06
N SER A 40 -4.75 6.16 10.11
CA SER A 40 -4.06 7.05 11.06
C SER A 40 -3.98 8.51 10.61
N LEU A 41 -4.42 8.85 9.39
CA LEU A 41 -4.50 10.23 8.94
C LEU A 41 -5.47 11.03 9.82
N SER A 42 -5.13 12.29 10.12
CA SER A 42 -6.02 13.18 10.89
C SER A 42 -7.34 13.41 10.15
N ASN A 43 -8.40 13.69 10.91
CA ASN A 43 -9.74 13.91 10.31
C ASN A 43 -9.79 15.15 9.40
N ASP A 44 -8.90 16.10 9.61
CA ASP A 44 -8.78 17.35 8.85
C ASP A 44 -7.64 17.32 7.83
N PHE A 45 -7.00 16.18 7.62
CA PHE A 45 -5.80 16.01 6.78
C PHE A 45 -5.90 16.70 5.42
N LEU A 46 -7.05 16.60 4.76
CA LEU A 46 -7.29 17.23 3.46
C LEU A 46 -7.12 18.76 3.50
N PHE A 47 -7.42 19.38 4.62
CA PHE A 47 -7.37 20.84 4.77
C PHE A 47 -6.12 21.33 5.50
N SER A 48 -5.48 20.48 6.30
CA SER A 48 -4.33 20.84 7.12
C SER A 48 -2.99 20.53 6.48
N GLU A 49 -2.91 19.51 5.61
CA GLU A 49 -1.61 19.00 5.14
C GLU A 49 -1.37 19.14 3.62
N MET A 50 -2.42 19.39 2.80
CA MET A 50 -2.25 19.26 1.33
C MET A 50 -1.50 20.38 0.64
N TYR A 51 -1.66 21.64 1.07
CA TYR A 51 -1.15 22.80 0.32
C TYR A 51 -0.44 23.83 1.22
N GLN A 52 -0.08 23.42 2.42
CA GLN A 52 0.52 24.30 3.44
C GLN A 52 1.82 23.68 3.95
N ASP A 53 2.50 24.39 4.82
CA ASP A 53 3.61 23.82 5.56
C ASP A 53 3.09 22.67 6.42
N HIS A 54 3.60 21.47 6.13
CA HIS A 54 3.21 20.26 6.85
C HIS A 54 3.46 20.40 8.36
N SER A 55 2.55 19.85 9.15
CA SER A 55 2.76 19.68 10.58
C SER A 55 4.02 18.84 10.86
N GLU A 56 4.64 19.03 12.00
CA GLU A 56 5.79 18.21 12.42
C GLU A 56 5.43 16.73 12.50
N ASN A 57 4.19 16.41 12.88
CA ASN A 57 3.71 15.02 12.90
C ASN A 57 3.71 14.40 11.50
N PHE A 58 3.24 15.12 10.49
CA PHE A 58 3.23 14.60 9.12
C PHE A 58 4.62 14.55 8.51
N LYS A 59 5.50 15.53 8.76
CA LYS A 59 6.91 15.48 8.37
C LYS A 59 7.61 14.24 8.94
N ASN A 60 7.37 13.92 10.21
CA ASN A 60 7.90 12.72 10.85
C ASN A 60 7.32 11.44 10.21
N THR A 61 6.06 11.46 9.79
CA THR A 61 5.42 10.35 9.08
C THR A 61 6.08 10.12 7.71
N ILE A 62 6.28 11.18 6.92
CA ILE A 62 6.99 11.11 5.63
C ILE A 62 8.41 10.56 5.84
N THR A 63 9.15 11.12 6.79
CA THR A 63 10.51 10.67 7.09
C THR A 63 10.54 9.19 7.44
N LYS A 64 9.70 8.77 8.38
CA LYS A 64 9.67 7.38 8.87
C LYS A 64 9.25 6.38 7.80
N TYR A 65 8.16 6.65 7.09
CA TYR A 65 7.51 5.66 6.24
C TYR A 65 7.84 5.78 4.75
N ILE A 66 8.33 6.94 4.32
CA ILE A 66 8.68 7.16 2.92
C ILE A 66 10.19 7.31 2.75
N HIS A 67 10.85 8.27 3.43
CA HIS A 67 12.27 8.52 3.22
C HIS A 67 13.16 7.35 3.64
N LEU A 68 12.91 6.76 4.80
CA LEU A 68 13.69 5.62 5.31
C LEU A 68 13.40 4.29 4.59
N ALA A 69 12.39 4.26 3.71
CA ALA A 69 12.06 3.08 2.93
C ALA A 69 12.91 3.02 1.65
N ASP A 70 13.56 1.89 1.41
CA ASP A 70 14.21 1.59 0.11
C ASP A 70 13.15 1.23 -0.93
N LYS A 71 12.09 0.57 -0.49
CA LYS A 71 10.99 0.07 -1.33
C LYS A 71 9.65 0.26 -0.62
N ILE A 72 8.59 0.39 -1.41
CA ILE A 72 7.22 0.58 -0.87
C ILE A 72 6.28 -0.46 -1.50
N ILE A 73 5.46 -1.10 -0.66
CA ILE A 73 4.34 -1.94 -1.09
C ILE A 73 3.05 -1.19 -0.82
N PHE A 74 2.27 -0.87 -1.86
CA PHE A 74 0.94 -0.31 -1.71
C PHE A 74 -0.10 -1.41 -1.76
N VAL A 75 -0.89 -1.57 -0.70
CA VAL A 75 -2.07 -2.45 -0.66
C VAL A 75 -3.30 -1.63 -1.00
N VAL A 76 -3.86 -1.87 -2.17
CA VAL A 76 -4.76 -0.96 -2.88
C VAL A 76 -6.18 -1.54 -2.93
N PRO A 77 -7.16 -0.99 -2.19
CA PRO A 77 -8.54 -1.39 -2.33
C PRO A 77 -9.18 -0.83 -3.60
N GLU A 78 -10.24 -1.48 -4.08
CA GLU A 78 -11.06 -0.95 -5.17
C GLU A 78 -12.31 -0.24 -4.61
N TYR A 79 -12.40 1.07 -4.83
CA TYR A 79 -13.55 1.91 -4.51
C TYR A 79 -14.04 2.57 -5.79
N HIS A 80 -15.27 2.24 -6.21
CA HIS A 80 -15.87 2.78 -7.44
C HIS A 80 -14.96 2.69 -8.68
N GLY A 81 -14.26 1.55 -8.83
CA GLY A 81 -13.39 1.29 -9.97
C GLY A 81 -12.02 1.99 -9.93
N SER A 82 -11.64 2.60 -8.80
CA SER A 82 -10.34 3.23 -8.61
C SER A 82 -9.78 2.91 -7.22
N TYR A 83 -8.58 3.39 -6.91
CA TYR A 83 -8.05 3.37 -5.54
C TYR A 83 -8.79 4.39 -4.66
N SER A 84 -8.61 4.31 -3.35
CA SER A 84 -9.32 5.16 -2.39
C SER A 84 -8.95 6.64 -2.53
N GLY A 85 -9.90 7.53 -2.26
CA GLY A 85 -9.63 8.97 -2.16
C GLY A 85 -8.57 9.30 -1.10
N ALA A 86 -8.56 8.57 0.02
CA ALA A 86 -7.55 8.75 1.06
C ALA A 86 -6.11 8.50 0.56
N LEU A 87 -5.91 7.50 -0.32
CA LEU A 87 -4.60 7.26 -0.92
C LEU A 87 -4.23 8.38 -1.89
N LYS A 88 -5.20 8.91 -2.67
CA LYS A 88 -4.92 10.05 -3.56
C LYS A 88 -4.54 11.29 -2.75
N VAL A 89 -5.30 11.62 -1.71
CA VAL A 89 -5.02 12.74 -0.81
C VAL A 89 -3.65 12.60 -0.15
N PHE A 90 -3.28 11.41 0.31
CA PHE A 90 -1.95 11.15 0.86
C PHE A 90 -0.84 11.39 -0.17
N LEU A 91 -1.00 10.89 -1.41
CA LEU A 91 -0.03 11.08 -2.49
C LEU A 91 0.06 12.55 -2.95
N ASP A 92 -1.04 13.31 -2.89
CA ASP A 92 -1.05 14.74 -3.23
C ASP A 92 -0.41 15.60 -2.14
N ALA A 93 -0.38 15.11 -0.90
CA ALA A 93 0.25 15.82 0.22
C ALA A 93 1.77 15.61 0.27
N ILE A 94 2.31 14.52 -0.26
CA ILE A 94 3.76 14.30 -0.33
C ILE A 94 4.34 14.94 -1.60
N SER A 95 5.62 15.32 -1.54
CA SER A 95 6.34 15.82 -2.71
C SER A 95 6.65 14.70 -3.71
N SER A 96 6.76 15.04 -4.99
CA SER A 96 7.30 14.10 -5.99
C SER A 96 8.71 13.61 -5.62
N ASP A 97 9.51 14.46 -4.99
CA ASP A 97 10.87 14.12 -4.59
C ASP A 97 10.91 13.09 -3.44
N ASP A 98 9.85 13.00 -2.63
CA ASP A 98 9.75 12.01 -1.56
C ASP A 98 9.65 10.57 -2.09
N ILE A 99 9.06 10.38 -3.27
CA ILE A 99 8.78 9.07 -3.86
C ILE A 99 9.54 8.77 -5.15
N MET A 100 10.18 9.78 -5.73
CA MET A 100 10.99 9.65 -6.95
C MET A 100 12.05 8.55 -6.79
N ASP A 101 12.23 7.74 -7.83
CA ASP A 101 13.18 6.62 -7.93
C ASP A 101 12.94 5.49 -6.91
N LYS A 102 11.90 5.56 -6.09
CA LYS A 102 11.55 4.46 -5.19
C LYS A 102 10.94 3.30 -5.95
N LYS A 103 11.39 2.09 -5.64
CA LYS A 103 10.80 0.86 -6.16
C LYS A 103 9.48 0.55 -5.44
N THR A 104 8.43 0.36 -6.20
CA THR A 104 7.09 0.15 -5.64
C THR A 104 6.46 -1.13 -6.15
N MET A 105 5.74 -1.85 -5.29
CA MET A 105 4.88 -2.98 -5.65
C MET A 105 3.45 -2.68 -5.27
N LEU A 106 2.51 -3.05 -6.13
CA LEU A 106 1.08 -2.85 -5.90
C LEU A 106 0.38 -4.19 -5.65
N VAL A 107 -0.41 -4.26 -4.60
CA VAL A 107 -1.25 -5.42 -4.27
C VAL A 107 -2.72 -4.99 -4.30
N GLY A 108 -3.49 -5.53 -5.24
CA GLY A 108 -4.91 -5.21 -5.39
C GLY A 108 -5.78 -6.00 -4.42
N VAL A 109 -6.75 -5.35 -3.80
CA VAL A 109 -7.73 -5.97 -2.88
C VAL A 109 -9.13 -5.58 -3.30
N ALA A 110 -9.97 -6.57 -3.63
CA ALA A 110 -11.35 -6.31 -4.02
C ALA A 110 -12.30 -7.43 -3.57
N SER A 111 -13.54 -7.08 -3.26
CA SER A 111 -14.62 -8.05 -3.02
C SER A 111 -15.13 -8.70 -4.32
N GLY A 112 -14.87 -8.09 -5.47
CA GLY A 112 -15.25 -8.60 -6.79
C GLY A 112 -14.16 -9.46 -7.46
N HIS A 113 -14.49 -10.01 -8.62
CA HIS A 113 -13.64 -10.93 -9.39
C HIS A 113 -12.38 -10.26 -9.98
N ALA A 114 -12.44 -8.96 -10.28
CA ALA A 114 -11.36 -8.25 -10.97
C ALA A 114 -10.11 -8.01 -10.08
N GLY A 115 -10.24 -8.21 -8.75
CA GLY A 115 -9.11 -8.13 -7.82
C GLY A 115 -8.40 -6.78 -7.79
N GLY A 116 -9.13 -5.70 -8.13
CA GLY A 116 -8.57 -4.36 -8.13
C GLY A 116 -7.73 -4.00 -9.37
N ILE A 117 -7.95 -4.65 -10.51
CA ILE A 117 -7.16 -4.37 -11.73
C ILE A 117 -7.22 -2.90 -12.16
N ARG A 118 -8.39 -2.24 -12.02
CA ARG A 118 -8.54 -0.81 -12.38
C ARG A 118 -7.75 0.11 -11.45
N PRO A 119 -7.93 0.04 -10.11
CA PRO A 119 -7.14 0.86 -9.20
C PRO A 119 -5.63 0.63 -9.33
N LEU A 120 -5.19 -0.60 -9.63
CA LEU A 120 -3.77 -0.89 -9.88
C LEU A 120 -3.26 -0.16 -11.14
N GLY A 121 -4.05 -0.12 -12.22
CA GLY A 121 -3.74 0.66 -13.43
C GLY A 121 -3.64 2.15 -13.12
N HIS A 122 -4.68 2.73 -12.54
CA HIS A 122 -4.72 4.16 -12.21
C HIS A 122 -3.57 4.57 -11.27
N LEU A 123 -3.28 3.77 -10.25
CA LEU A 123 -2.17 4.07 -9.34
C LEU A 123 -0.80 3.92 -10.03
N THR A 124 -0.67 2.99 -10.97
CA THR A 124 0.56 2.83 -11.76
C THR A 124 0.86 4.11 -12.53
N ASP A 125 -0.14 4.69 -13.21
CA ASP A 125 0.03 5.92 -13.97
C ASP A 125 0.43 7.10 -13.06
N VAL A 126 -0.19 7.22 -11.89
CA VAL A 126 0.17 8.25 -10.90
C VAL A 126 1.61 8.08 -10.41
N LEU A 127 2.02 6.85 -10.05
CA LEU A 127 3.36 6.58 -9.56
C LEU A 127 4.42 6.80 -10.65
N HIS A 128 4.16 6.46 -11.89
CA HIS A 128 5.04 6.77 -13.02
C HIS A 128 5.16 8.28 -13.26
N HIS A 129 4.05 9.05 -13.12
CA HIS A 129 4.10 10.50 -13.16
C HIS A 129 5.01 11.07 -12.05
N LEU A 130 4.98 10.48 -10.86
CA LEU A 130 5.85 10.81 -9.74
C LEU A 130 7.27 10.22 -9.86
N ARG A 131 7.61 9.61 -11.01
CA ARG A 131 8.92 8.99 -11.31
C ARG A 131 9.28 7.80 -10.39
N ALA A 132 8.30 7.15 -9.77
CA ALA A 132 8.55 5.90 -9.04
C ALA A 132 8.66 4.72 -10.01
N GLU A 133 9.51 3.75 -9.68
CA GLU A 133 9.60 2.49 -10.42
C GLU A 133 8.50 1.52 -9.95
N VAL A 134 7.59 1.13 -10.83
CA VAL A 134 6.52 0.21 -10.49
C VAL A 134 6.86 -1.21 -10.95
N PHE A 135 6.97 -2.12 -9.98
CA PHE A 135 7.22 -3.53 -10.25
C PHE A 135 6.11 -4.13 -11.11
N SER A 136 6.49 -4.86 -12.16
CA SER A 136 5.56 -5.35 -13.18
C SER A 136 4.52 -6.34 -12.64
N ARG A 137 4.87 -7.13 -11.62
CA ARG A 137 3.94 -8.09 -11.00
C ARG A 137 3.08 -7.39 -9.96
N LYS A 138 1.78 -7.49 -10.14
CA LYS A 138 0.77 -6.86 -9.28
C LYS A 138 -0.22 -7.92 -8.81
N PRO A 139 0.04 -8.58 -7.65
CA PRO A 139 -0.89 -9.56 -7.09
C PRO A 139 -2.29 -8.98 -6.93
N LYS A 140 -3.30 -9.74 -7.31
CA LYS A 140 -4.72 -9.36 -7.23
C LYS A 140 -5.46 -10.33 -6.33
N LEU A 141 -5.98 -9.83 -5.21
CA LEU A 141 -6.77 -10.58 -4.26
C LEU A 141 -8.26 -10.38 -4.56
N SER A 142 -8.77 -11.20 -5.48
CA SER A 142 -10.19 -11.22 -5.85
C SER A 142 -11.00 -11.93 -4.79
N TYR A 143 -12.25 -11.47 -4.57
CA TYR A 143 -13.16 -12.07 -3.58
C TYR A 143 -12.52 -12.16 -2.20
N ILE A 144 -11.90 -11.07 -1.75
CA ILE A 144 -11.08 -11.03 -0.52
C ILE A 144 -11.76 -11.66 0.69
N ASP A 145 -13.08 -11.51 0.82
CA ASP A 145 -13.86 -12.06 1.92
C ASP A 145 -13.91 -13.60 1.92
N LYS A 146 -13.53 -14.25 0.81
CA LYS A 146 -13.40 -15.72 0.70
C LYS A 146 -11.97 -16.21 0.95
N LEU A 147 -10.99 -15.31 0.99
CA LEU A 147 -9.58 -15.63 1.20
C LEU A 147 -9.18 -15.56 2.67
N ILE A 148 -10.07 -15.03 3.52
CA ILE A 148 -9.86 -14.82 4.96
C ILE A 148 -10.95 -15.57 5.72
N ASP A 149 -10.56 -16.42 6.67
CA ASP A 149 -11.52 -17.13 7.51
C ASP A 149 -12.11 -16.24 8.63
N SER A 150 -13.02 -16.80 9.43
CA SER A 150 -13.67 -16.10 10.54
C SER A 150 -12.71 -15.68 11.66
N LYS A 151 -11.49 -16.24 11.69
CA LYS A 151 -10.42 -15.89 12.64
C LYS A 151 -9.44 -14.87 12.07
N GLY A 152 -9.62 -14.45 10.81
CA GLY A 152 -8.73 -13.51 10.13
C GLY A 152 -7.51 -14.16 9.47
N VAL A 153 -7.50 -15.49 9.34
CA VAL A 153 -6.39 -16.24 8.74
C VAL A 153 -6.60 -16.37 7.23
N PHE A 154 -5.56 -16.09 6.46
CA PHE A 154 -5.58 -16.22 5.00
C PHE A 154 -5.38 -17.67 4.56
N ASP A 155 -6.00 -18.05 3.45
CA ASP A 155 -5.77 -19.36 2.85
C ASP A 155 -4.32 -19.52 2.35
N GLN A 156 -3.82 -20.76 2.37
CA GLN A 156 -2.43 -21.08 2.02
C GLN A 156 -2.04 -20.68 0.59
N LYS A 157 -2.98 -20.72 -0.35
CA LYS A 157 -2.71 -20.33 -1.75
C LYS A 157 -2.45 -18.83 -1.86
N THR A 158 -3.22 -18.02 -1.13
CA THR A 158 -3.03 -16.57 -1.04
C THR A 158 -1.68 -16.24 -0.41
N VAL A 159 -1.35 -16.86 0.72
CA VAL A 159 -0.05 -16.67 1.40
C VAL A 159 1.11 -17.03 0.45
N LYS A 160 1.06 -18.20 -0.20
CA LYS A 160 2.10 -18.65 -1.13
C LYS A 160 2.27 -17.70 -2.32
N ASN A 161 1.16 -17.22 -2.89
CA ASN A 161 1.19 -16.27 -4.00
C ASN A 161 1.84 -14.94 -3.59
N LEU A 162 1.42 -14.37 -2.47
CA LEU A 162 2.01 -13.13 -1.95
C LEU A 162 3.48 -13.32 -1.61
N SER A 163 3.85 -14.40 -0.91
CA SER A 163 5.23 -14.70 -0.54
C SER A 163 6.15 -14.77 -1.77
N GLY A 164 5.74 -15.46 -2.83
CA GLY A 164 6.53 -15.53 -4.06
C GLY A 164 6.70 -14.17 -4.76
N ASN A 165 5.66 -13.34 -4.77
CA ASN A 165 5.75 -12.00 -5.36
C ASN A 165 6.59 -11.03 -4.51
N ILE A 166 6.47 -11.10 -3.19
CA ILE A 166 7.26 -10.31 -2.24
C ILE A 166 8.73 -10.67 -2.34
N GLU A 167 9.07 -11.96 -2.46
CA GLU A 167 10.45 -12.42 -2.64
C GLU A 167 11.07 -11.85 -3.93
N LEU A 168 10.35 -11.93 -5.05
CA LEU A 168 10.83 -11.36 -6.31
C LEU A 168 10.99 -9.83 -6.21
N PHE A 169 10.08 -9.15 -5.53
CA PHE A 169 10.15 -7.71 -5.32
C PHE A 169 11.28 -7.31 -4.37
N SER A 170 11.53 -8.08 -3.32
CA SER A 170 12.64 -7.79 -2.39
C SER A 170 14.01 -7.87 -3.06
N ASN A 171 14.14 -8.68 -4.11
CA ASN A 171 15.35 -8.82 -4.90
C ASN A 171 15.41 -7.91 -6.14
N TYR A 172 14.29 -7.22 -6.46
CA TYR A 172 14.20 -6.27 -7.56
C TYR A 172 14.94 -4.97 -7.24
#